data_c0b4fe28872a110b6824830ed4d02504
#
_entry.id   c0b4fe28872a110b6824830ed4d02504
#
_cell.length_a   1.000
_cell.length_b   1.000
_cell.length_c   1.000
_cell.angle_alpha   90.00
_cell.angle_beta   90.00
_cell.angle_gamma   90.00
#
_symmetry.space_group_name_H-M   'P 1'
#
loop_
_entity.id
_entity.type
_entity.pdbx_description
1 polymer ?
#
loop_
_entity_poly.entity_id
_entity_poly.type
_entity_poly.pdbx_seq_one_letter_code
_entity_poly.pdbx_strand_id
1 'polypeptide(L)'
;MNKGLIIIIGVVVLLVIGFLVYKLIPRGNKELEITKDISAGIPFRIEYEIKDTDIVEFVRSYVLKDENTGGKVGAKVYTNYVFKGLKEGETVITFKMVSITNEYEPSNIEEYKVKVDSNLNITLVE
;
A
#
# COMPACT_ATOMS: atom_id res chain seq x y z
N MET A 1 40.02 4.73 36.86
CA MET A 1 39.65 4.40 35.50
C MET A 1 40.38 5.27 34.53
N ASN A 2 41.01 4.70 33.54
CA ASN A 2 41.82 5.42 32.58
C ASN A 2 40.93 6.28 31.67
N LYS A 3 41.28 7.55 31.43
CA LYS A 3 40.50 8.46 30.58
C LYS A 3 40.27 7.91 29.17
N GLY A 4 41.25 7.17 28.61
CA GLY A 4 41.12 6.54 27.31
C GLY A 4 40.06 5.45 27.27
N LEU A 5 39.86 4.70 28.33
CA LEU A 5 38.85 3.66 28.43
C LEU A 5 37.43 4.27 28.44
N ILE A 6 37.23 5.38 29.15
CA ILE A 6 35.94 6.09 29.21
C ILE A 6 35.55 6.62 27.83
N ILE A 7 36.49 7.16 27.07
CA ILE A 7 36.27 7.67 25.71
C ILE A 7 35.87 6.52 24.77
N ILE A 8 36.52 5.37 24.85
CA ILE A 8 36.22 4.20 24.01
C ILE A 8 34.80 3.68 24.30
N ILE A 9 34.42 3.58 25.56
CA ILE A 9 33.07 3.14 25.96
C ILE A 9 32.02 4.12 25.43
N GLY A 10 32.26 5.43 25.54
CA GLY A 10 31.36 6.45 25.01
C GLY A 10 31.15 6.34 23.51
N VAL A 11 32.20 6.12 22.74
CA VAL A 11 32.14 5.96 21.26
C VAL A 11 31.35 4.69 20.91
N VAL A 12 31.58 3.57 21.59
CA VAL A 12 30.86 2.31 21.33
C VAL A 12 29.37 2.47 21.61
N VAL A 13 28.98 3.13 22.71
CA VAL A 13 27.59 3.40 23.05
C VAL A 13 26.91 4.24 21.96
N LEU A 14 27.56 5.29 21.47
CA LEU A 14 27.03 6.14 20.39
C LEU A 14 26.83 5.35 19.09
N LEU A 15 27.75 4.47 18.74
CA LEU A 15 27.63 3.63 17.55
C LEU A 15 26.44 2.66 17.66
N VAL A 16 26.22 2.07 18.82
CA VAL A 16 25.10 1.16 19.06
C VAL A 16 23.78 1.91 18.96
N ILE A 17 23.65 3.08 19.57
CA ILE A 17 22.45 3.92 19.49
C ILE A 17 22.20 4.33 18.05
N GLY A 18 23.20 4.78 17.32
CA GLY A 18 23.08 5.15 15.92
C GLY A 18 22.59 3.99 15.04
N PHE A 19 23.11 2.79 15.28
CA PHE A 19 22.69 1.60 14.56
C PHE A 19 21.24 1.20 14.86
N LEU A 20 20.80 1.29 16.10
CA LEU A 20 19.41 1.02 16.49
C LEU A 20 18.44 2.02 15.87
N VAL A 21 18.77 3.31 15.91
CA VAL A 21 17.98 4.38 15.29
C VAL A 21 17.89 4.16 13.78
N TYR A 22 18.99 3.79 13.15
CA TYR A 22 19.07 3.50 11.73
C TYR A 22 18.11 2.35 11.31
N LYS A 23 18.01 1.30 12.13
CA LYS A 23 17.06 0.20 11.88
C LYS A 23 15.60 0.58 12.12
N LEU A 24 15.35 1.53 12.99
CA LEU A 24 14.00 2.00 13.31
C LEU A 24 13.47 3.00 12.27
N ILE A 25 14.34 3.64 11.49
CA ILE A 25 13.91 4.52 10.41
C ILE A 25 13.42 3.64 9.25
N PRO A 26 12.12 3.70 8.88
CA PRO A 26 11.62 2.93 7.76
C PRO A 26 12.32 3.40 6.49
N ARG A 27 13.17 2.54 5.94
CA ARG A 27 13.87 2.82 4.70
C ARG A 27 13.03 2.40 3.52
N GLY A 28 12.65 3.42 2.73
CA GLY A 28 12.17 3.20 1.39
C GLY A 28 11.07 2.14 1.30
N ASN A 29 10.09 2.19 2.20
CA ASN A 29 8.92 1.34 2.09
C ASN A 29 8.25 1.68 0.76
N LYS A 30 8.52 0.87 -0.25
CA LYS A 30 7.81 0.98 -1.50
C LYS A 30 6.33 0.76 -1.23
N GLU A 31 5.54 1.75 -1.58
CA GLU A 31 4.09 1.60 -1.61
C GLU A 31 3.71 0.87 -2.90
N LEU A 32 2.65 0.09 -2.85
CA LEU A 32 2.08 -0.56 -4.02
C LEU A 32 0.92 0.28 -4.52
N GLU A 33 0.94 0.64 -5.80
CA GLU A 33 -0.15 1.36 -6.44
C GLU A 33 -0.88 0.45 -7.43
N ILE A 34 -2.20 0.34 -7.27
CA ILE A 34 -3.06 -0.41 -8.17
C ILE A 34 -4.08 0.56 -8.75
N THR A 35 -4.09 0.70 -10.06
CA THR A 35 -5.02 1.57 -10.77
C THR A 35 -6.21 0.77 -11.27
N LYS A 36 -7.42 1.22 -10.92
CA LYS A 36 -8.67 0.63 -11.38
C LYS A 36 -9.47 1.68 -12.13
N ASP A 37 -10.22 1.24 -13.12
CA ASP A 37 -11.08 2.12 -13.90
C ASP A 37 -12.55 1.72 -13.79
N ILE A 38 -13.41 2.72 -13.86
CA ILE A 38 -14.85 2.56 -13.87
C ILE A 38 -15.46 3.62 -14.77
N SER A 39 -16.53 3.27 -15.50
CA SER A 39 -17.23 4.25 -16.31
C SER A 39 -18.04 5.21 -15.45
N ALA A 40 -17.92 6.50 -15.72
CA ALA A 40 -18.69 7.52 -15.01
C ALA A 40 -20.19 7.37 -15.29
N GLY A 41 -21.02 7.61 -14.27
CA GLY A 41 -22.47 7.59 -14.39
C GLY A 41 -23.13 6.22 -14.30
N ILE A 42 -22.38 5.15 -14.06
CA ILE A 42 -22.96 3.83 -13.83
C ILE A 42 -23.28 3.65 -12.33
N PRO A 43 -24.29 2.81 -12.00
CA PRO A 43 -24.69 2.61 -10.59
C PRO A 43 -23.83 1.58 -9.86
N PHE A 44 -22.51 1.64 -10.06
CA PHE A 44 -21.55 0.73 -9.47
C PHE A 44 -20.38 1.50 -8.89
N ARG A 45 -19.75 0.93 -7.87
CA ARG A 45 -18.52 1.43 -7.28
C ARG A 45 -17.51 0.31 -7.15
N ILE A 46 -16.25 0.66 -7.06
CA ILE A 46 -15.17 -0.31 -6.82
C ILE A 46 -14.94 -0.39 -5.31
N GLU A 47 -14.91 -1.61 -4.80
CA GLU A 47 -14.53 -1.90 -3.42
C GLU A 47 -13.31 -2.80 -3.40
N TYR A 48 -12.49 -2.67 -2.38
CA TYR A 48 -11.34 -3.53 -2.15
C TYR A 48 -11.48 -4.26 -0.82
N GLU A 49 -10.81 -5.40 -0.72
CA GLU A 49 -10.72 -6.18 0.51
C GLU A 49 -9.31 -6.73 0.64
N ILE A 50 -8.70 -6.58 1.81
CA ILE A 50 -7.39 -7.13 2.13
C ILE A 50 -7.60 -8.36 3.00
N LYS A 51 -7.08 -9.51 2.55
CA LYS A 51 -7.24 -10.78 3.28
C LYS A 51 -6.56 -10.73 4.66
N ASP A 52 -5.32 -10.24 4.70
CA ASP A 52 -4.52 -10.17 5.93
C ASP A 52 -4.16 -8.72 6.21
N THR A 53 -4.98 -8.03 7.00
CA THR A 53 -4.81 -6.61 7.32
C THR A 53 -3.64 -6.32 8.25
N ASP A 54 -3.03 -7.35 8.83
CA ASP A 54 -1.80 -7.24 9.61
C ASP A 54 -0.54 -7.23 8.72
N ILE A 55 -0.66 -7.69 7.47
CA ILE A 55 0.46 -7.73 6.51
C ILE A 55 0.47 -6.49 5.62
N VAL A 56 -0.70 -6.04 5.17
CA VAL A 56 -0.86 -4.91 4.24
C VAL A 56 -1.92 -3.96 4.75
N GLU A 57 -1.66 -2.66 4.61
CA GLU A 57 -2.59 -1.59 4.99
C GLU A 57 -2.90 -0.72 3.77
N PHE A 58 -4.17 -0.32 3.65
CA PHE A 58 -4.58 0.71 2.71
C PHE A 58 -4.13 2.08 3.22
N VAL A 59 -3.50 2.87 2.35
CA VAL A 59 -2.97 4.19 2.71
C VAL A 59 -3.91 5.29 2.24
N ARG A 60 -4.20 5.33 0.93
CA ARG A 60 -5.05 6.35 0.31
C ARG A 60 -5.50 5.91 -1.07
N SER A 61 -6.52 6.57 -1.56
CA SER A 61 -6.90 6.49 -2.97
C SER A 61 -7.09 7.89 -3.52
N TYR A 62 -6.86 8.05 -4.81
CA TYR A 62 -7.08 9.32 -5.48
C TYR A 62 -7.43 9.09 -6.94
N VAL A 63 -8.25 9.97 -7.47
CA VAL A 63 -8.64 9.93 -8.88
C VAL A 63 -7.52 10.54 -9.70
N LEU A 64 -7.07 9.80 -10.71
CA LEU A 64 -6.08 10.29 -11.65
C LEU A 64 -6.72 11.35 -12.54
N LYS A 65 -6.01 12.45 -12.76
CA LYS A 65 -6.49 13.53 -13.60
C LYS A 65 -6.51 13.07 -15.05
N ASP A 66 -7.71 12.89 -15.62
CA ASP A 66 -7.88 12.57 -17.02
C ASP A 66 -8.29 13.83 -17.76
N GLU A 67 -7.45 14.26 -18.70
CA GLU A 67 -7.68 15.47 -19.49
C GLU A 67 -8.88 15.34 -20.44
N ASN A 68 -9.31 14.12 -20.73
CA ASN A 68 -10.37 13.85 -21.70
C ASN A 68 -11.76 13.62 -21.09
N THR A 69 -11.89 13.62 -19.78
CA THR A 69 -13.17 13.26 -19.16
C THR A 69 -14.22 14.36 -19.26
N GLY A 70 -13.86 15.62 -19.19
CA GLY A 70 -14.79 16.74 -19.38
C GLY A 70 -16.20 16.60 -18.80
N GLY A 71 -16.41 15.68 -17.86
CA GLY A 71 -17.72 15.39 -17.27
C GLY A 71 -18.66 14.59 -18.16
N LYS A 72 -18.20 13.98 -19.22
CA LYS A 72 -19.03 13.17 -20.12
C LYS A 72 -19.46 11.86 -19.47
N VAL A 73 -20.75 11.53 -19.53
CA VAL A 73 -21.28 10.23 -19.12
C VAL A 73 -20.64 9.12 -19.97
N GLY A 74 -20.21 8.04 -19.30
CA GLY A 74 -19.54 6.92 -19.97
C GLY A 74 -18.03 7.06 -20.10
N ALA A 75 -17.47 8.23 -19.79
CA ALA A 75 -16.01 8.39 -19.74
C ALA A 75 -15.42 7.57 -18.61
N LYS A 76 -14.25 6.99 -18.82
CA LYS A 76 -13.58 6.21 -17.79
C LYS A 76 -12.96 7.11 -16.73
N VAL A 77 -13.17 6.74 -15.48
CA VAL A 77 -12.53 7.37 -14.32
C VAL A 77 -11.50 6.39 -13.77
N TYR A 78 -10.26 6.84 -13.67
CA TYR A 78 -9.17 6.02 -13.14
C TYR A 78 -8.87 6.43 -11.71
N THR A 79 -8.92 5.47 -10.81
CA THR A 79 -8.60 5.68 -9.39
C THR A 79 -7.37 4.85 -9.03
N ASN A 80 -6.42 5.47 -8.38
CA ASN A 80 -5.22 4.80 -7.91
C ASN A 80 -5.38 4.49 -6.42
N TYR A 81 -5.15 3.23 -6.06
CA TYR A 81 -5.22 2.73 -4.69
C TYR A 81 -3.82 2.44 -4.21
N VAL A 82 -3.44 3.02 -3.08
CA VAL A 82 -2.09 2.90 -2.53
C VAL A 82 -2.11 2.06 -1.26
N PHE A 83 -1.25 1.06 -1.23
CA PHE A 83 -1.10 0.13 -0.11
C PHE A 83 0.34 0.11 0.36
N LYS A 84 0.54 -0.17 1.64
CA LYS A 84 1.88 -0.33 2.22
C LYS A 84 2.00 -1.64 2.98
N GLY A 85 3.23 -2.16 3.08
CA GLY A 85 3.54 -3.35 3.88
C GLY A 85 3.69 -3.00 5.35
N LEU A 86 3.08 -3.81 6.21
CA LEU A 86 3.18 -3.68 7.67
C LEU A 86 4.07 -4.77 8.27
N LYS A 87 4.08 -5.94 7.67
CA LYS A 87 4.76 -7.12 8.17
C LYS A 87 5.16 -8.00 6.98
N GLU A 88 6.31 -8.66 7.10
CA GLU A 88 6.73 -9.63 6.11
C GLU A 88 5.70 -10.75 5.95
N GLY A 89 5.36 -11.09 4.72
CA GLY A 89 4.41 -12.16 4.41
C GLY A 89 3.78 -11.99 3.05
N GLU A 90 2.82 -12.83 2.77
CA GLU A 90 2.03 -12.79 1.54
C GLU A 90 0.55 -12.67 1.88
N THR A 91 -0.17 -11.92 1.06
CA THR A 91 -1.62 -11.79 1.20
C THR A 91 -2.26 -11.54 -0.17
N VAL A 92 -3.57 -11.36 -0.16
CA VAL A 92 -4.34 -11.10 -1.38
C VAL A 92 -5.16 -9.83 -1.18
N ILE A 93 -5.12 -8.95 -2.17
CA ILE A 93 -6.00 -7.78 -2.26
C ILE A 93 -7.02 -8.08 -3.35
N THR A 94 -8.29 -8.06 -3.00
CA THR A 94 -9.39 -8.33 -3.93
C THR A 94 -10.11 -7.04 -4.25
N PHE A 95 -10.28 -6.76 -5.54
CA PHE A 95 -11.12 -5.66 -6.03
C PHE A 95 -12.37 -6.23 -6.65
N LYS A 96 -13.50 -5.61 -6.39
CA LYS A 96 -14.79 -6.00 -6.96
C LYS A 96 -15.61 -4.77 -7.29
N MET A 97 -16.48 -4.92 -8.27
CA MET A 97 -17.46 -3.91 -8.64
C MET A 97 -18.76 -4.22 -7.91
N VAL A 98 -19.27 -3.27 -7.14
CA VAL A 98 -20.44 -3.45 -6.28
C VAL A 98 -21.52 -2.46 -6.71
N SER A 99 -22.77 -2.96 -6.81
CA SER A 99 -23.93 -2.12 -7.07
C SER A 99 -24.15 -1.12 -5.92
N ILE A 100 -24.36 0.15 -6.25
CA ILE A 100 -24.67 1.20 -5.27
C ILE A 100 -26.01 0.90 -4.56
N THR A 101 -26.94 0.29 -5.27
CA THR A 101 -28.29 -0.04 -4.76
C THR A 101 -28.38 -1.44 -4.19
N ASN A 102 -27.34 -2.25 -4.25
CA ASN A 102 -27.30 -3.66 -3.87
C ASN A 102 -28.29 -4.54 -4.65
N GLU A 103 -28.71 -4.11 -5.83
CA GLU A 103 -29.63 -4.87 -6.69
C GLU A 103 -28.95 -6.03 -7.43
N TYR A 104 -27.65 -5.97 -7.57
CA TYR A 104 -26.87 -6.96 -8.33
C TYR A 104 -25.76 -7.55 -7.47
N GLU A 105 -25.40 -8.79 -7.77
CA GLU A 105 -24.25 -9.47 -7.18
C GLU A 105 -22.96 -8.74 -7.55
N PRO A 106 -21.94 -8.74 -6.65
CA PRO A 106 -20.61 -8.21 -7.01
C PRO A 106 -20.05 -8.87 -8.25
N SER A 107 -19.44 -8.07 -9.12
CA SER A 107 -18.89 -8.54 -10.40
C SER A 107 -17.46 -8.02 -10.59
N ASN A 108 -16.82 -8.44 -11.68
CA ASN A 108 -15.44 -8.05 -12.03
C ASN A 108 -14.49 -8.23 -10.85
N ILE A 109 -14.56 -9.42 -10.23
CA ILE A 109 -13.70 -9.75 -9.08
C ILE A 109 -12.29 -10.04 -9.59
N GLU A 110 -11.33 -9.25 -9.12
CA GLU A 110 -9.90 -9.40 -9.45
C GLU A 110 -9.10 -9.58 -8.16
N GLU A 111 -8.27 -10.61 -8.14
CA GLU A 111 -7.40 -10.89 -7.00
C GLU A 111 -5.95 -10.56 -7.35
N TYR A 112 -5.30 -9.82 -6.47
CA TYR A 112 -3.89 -9.47 -6.58
C TYR A 112 -3.13 -10.11 -5.45
N LYS A 113 -2.26 -11.05 -5.79
CA LYS A 113 -1.33 -11.63 -4.81
C LYS A 113 -0.20 -10.65 -4.57
N VAL A 114 0.04 -10.32 -3.32
CA VAL A 114 1.08 -9.37 -2.93
C VAL A 114 2.02 -9.99 -1.92
N LYS A 115 3.27 -9.57 -1.99
CA LYS A 115 4.32 -10.00 -1.09
C LYS A 115 4.96 -8.79 -0.43
N VAL A 116 5.12 -8.87 0.89
CA VAL A 116 5.87 -7.90 1.68
C VAL A 116 7.17 -8.56 2.13
N ASP A 117 8.30 -7.95 1.81
CA ASP A 117 9.61 -8.47 2.20
C ASP A 117 10.02 -8.02 3.61
N SER A 118 11.20 -8.44 4.06
CA SER A 118 11.72 -8.10 5.39
C SER A 118 11.96 -6.59 5.57
N ASN A 119 12.10 -5.84 4.49
CA ASN A 119 12.25 -4.39 4.49
C ASN A 119 10.91 -3.66 4.35
N LEU A 120 9.80 -4.39 4.39
CA LEU A 120 8.44 -3.90 4.23
C LEU A 120 8.16 -3.30 2.84
N ASN A 121 8.92 -3.72 1.84
CA ASN A 121 8.62 -3.40 0.44
C ASN A 121 7.51 -4.33 -0.05
N ILE A 122 6.46 -3.76 -0.60
CA ILE A 122 5.32 -4.50 -1.13
C ILE A 122 5.41 -4.59 -2.65
N THR A 123 5.24 -5.79 -3.18
CA THR A 123 5.28 -6.07 -4.61
C THR A 123 4.16 -7.01 -5.02
N LEU A 124 3.75 -6.93 -6.28
CA LEU A 124 2.82 -7.90 -6.86
C LEU A 124 3.56 -9.20 -7.15
N VAL A 125 2.92 -10.32 -6.84
CA VAL A 125 3.41 -11.66 -7.16
C VAL A 125 2.70 -12.14 -8.43
N GLU A 126 3.48 -12.44 -9.42
CA GLU A 126 2.96 -13.01 -10.67
C GLU A 126 2.80 -14.54 -10.58
#